data_7693d45c11040ee672f94a74b24ea994
#
_entry.id   7693d45c11040ee672f94a74b24ea994
#
_cell.length_a   1.000
_cell.length_b   1.000
_cell.length_c   1.000
_cell.angle_alpha   90.00
_cell.angle_beta   90.00
_cell.angle_gamma   90.00
#
_symmetry.space_group_name_H-M   'P 1'
#
loop_
_entity.id
_entity.type
_entity.pdbx_description
1 polymer ?
#
loop_
_entity_poly.entity_id
_entity_poly.type
_entity_poly.pdbx_seq_one_letter_code
_entity_poly.pdbx_strand_id
1 'polypeptide(L)'
;MINIVSSIALLVISVSQLNIFEIDGVFSSAHVRSIERHIEETQYTPNDLLVIQYSSTKYSEKAVSDFEELITDKDFVKAMWVGPYSIEIDYAITSGFDILGYVPGTEIINVPFTTELEDKFCSLHTCDIAEQKITIVDEEGIFNDYLVVGSIGAFLENINNSQSFSNDVKLSIKEDTFEAINFLKPSLMERFYISISEPIFTYMFFVLGFALIGLELFAIGPGIMAFIGGLLVIVSSLPFQEFGINYIGIGIFLVAYLIYLKILSRGYFSVLGVVAFGILVLSSIVMFSDYVINVNKFLLGFI
;
A
#
# COMPACT_ATOMS: atom_id res chain seq x y z
N MET A 1 -48.08 -21.40 26.90
CA MET A 1 -46.92 -20.58 26.52
C MET A 1 -45.90 -21.50 25.87
N ILE A 2 -45.89 -21.53 24.55
CA ILE A 2 -44.94 -22.33 23.78
C ILE A 2 -43.71 -21.44 23.61
N ASN A 3 -42.62 -21.80 24.28
CA ASN A 3 -41.32 -21.20 24.04
C ASN A 3 -40.84 -21.64 22.65
N ILE A 4 -41.01 -20.77 21.69
CA ILE A 4 -40.29 -20.89 20.39
C ILE A 4 -38.84 -20.48 20.70
N VAL A 5 -38.01 -21.45 21.02
CA VAL A 5 -36.56 -21.28 20.97
C VAL A 5 -36.25 -21.13 19.50
N SER A 6 -36.01 -19.89 19.07
CA SER A 6 -35.45 -19.57 17.76
C SER A 6 -34.05 -20.22 17.70
N SER A 7 -33.98 -21.40 17.11
CA SER A 7 -32.70 -22.06 16.80
C SER A 7 -32.10 -21.28 15.66
N ILE A 8 -31.24 -20.32 15.98
CA ILE A 8 -30.41 -19.66 14.98
C ILE A 8 -29.49 -20.76 14.45
N ALA A 9 -29.70 -21.18 13.21
CA ALA A 9 -28.85 -22.16 12.57
C ALA A 9 -27.52 -21.46 12.23
N LEU A 10 -26.47 -21.80 12.97
CA LEU A 10 -25.11 -21.37 12.68
C LEU A 10 -24.75 -21.86 11.27
N LEU A 11 -24.53 -20.93 10.34
CA LEU A 11 -24.09 -21.27 8.98
C LEU A 11 -22.61 -21.64 9.01
N VAL A 12 -22.30 -22.91 8.83
CA VAL A 12 -20.89 -23.37 8.72
C VAL A 12 -20.50 -23.37 7.26
N ILE A 13 -19.59 -22.46 6.88
CA ILE A 13 -18.98 -22.42 5.56
C ILE A 13 -17.70 -23.26 5.60
N SER A 14 -17.67 -24.37 4.84
CA SER A 14 -16.45 -25.16 4.66
C SER A 14 -15.62 -24.53 3.55
N VAL A 15 -14.48 -23.95 3.91
CA VAL A 15 -13.55 -23.32 2.96
C VAL A 15 -12.98 -24.38 2.03
N SER A 16 -13.15 -24.17 0.71
CA SER A 16 -12.67 -25.09 -0.34
C SER A 16 -11.30 -24.68 -0.86
N GLN A 17 -11.00 -23.40 -0.91
CA GLN A 17 -9.72 -22.86 -1.35
C GLN A 17 -9.31 -21.70 -0.47
N LEU A 18 -8.04 -21.65 -0.09
CA LEU A 18 -7.42 -20.59 0.69
C LEU A 18 -6.31 -19.92 -0.11
N ASN A 19 -6.52 -18.67 -0.47
CA ASN A 19 -5.56 -17.87 -1.22
C ASN A 19 -5.09 -16.70 -0.36
N ILE A 20 -3.79 -16.47 -0.33
CA ILE A 20 -3.17 -15.35 0.39
C ILE A 20 -2.49 -14.43 -0.60
N PHE A 21 -2.84 -13.15 -0.56
CA PHE A 21 -2.16 -12.09 -1.30
C PHE A 21 -1.46 -11.14 -0.33
N GLU A 22 -0.16 -10.94 -0.54
CA GLU A 22 0.64 -10.02 0.28
C GLU A 22 0.77 -8.67 -0.41
N ILE A 23 0.44 -7.61 0.34
CA ILE A 23 0.64 -6.21 -0.03
C ILE A 23 1.80 -5.69 0.80
N ASP A 24 2.93 -5.47 0.18
CA ASP A 24 4.14 -4.89 0.79
C ASP A 24 4.56 -3.61 0.06
N GLY A 25 5.46 -2.84 0.68
CA GLY A 25 5.93 -1.58 0.10
C GLY A 25 4.84 -0.50 0.08
N VAL A 26 4.72 0.23 -1.02
CA VAL A 26 3.70 1.28 -1.20
C VAL A 26 2.46 0.69 -1.86
N PHE A 27 1.32 0.75 -1.19
CA PHE A 27 0.05 0.28 -1.76
C PHE A 27 -0.37 1.17 -2.93
N SER A 28 -0.38 0.59 -4.12
CA SER A 28 -0.59 1.28 -5.40
C SER A 28 -1.65 0.58 -6.25
N SER A 29 -2.13 1.24 -7.30
CA SER A 29 -3.06 0.63 -8.27
C SER A 29 -2.49 -0.63 -8.94
N ALA A 30 -1.18 -0.88 -8.88
CA ALA A 30 -0.59 -2.12 -9.36
C ALA A 30 -0.96 -3.32 -8.47
N HIS A 31 -1.05 -3.12 -7.15
CA HIS A 31 -1.53 -4.15 -6.22
C HIS A 31 -3.01 -4.44 -6.49
N VAL A 32 -3.82 -3.40 -6.64
CA VAL A 32 -5.27 -3.55 -6.92
C VAL A 32 -5.49 -4.35 -8.20
N ARG A 33 -4.82 -3.98 -9.29
CA ARG A 33 -4.90 -4.72 -10.57
C ARG A 33 -4.42 -6.17 -10.46
N SER A 34 -3.40 -6.42 -9.64
CA SER A 34 -2.92 -7.79 -9.42
C SER A 34 -3.96 -8.64 -8.68
N ILE A 35 -4.61 -8.08 -7.65
CA ILE A 35 -5.69 -8.73 -6.91
C ILE A 35 -6.89 -8.96 -7.83
N GLU A 36 -7.31 -7.94 -8.60
CA GLU A 36 -8.41 -8.04 -9.57
C GLU A 36 -8.17 -9.17 -10.57
N ARG A 37 -7.00 -9.21 -11.20
CA ARG A 37 -6.61 -10.28 -12.13
C ARG A 37 -6.69 -11.66 -11.46
N HIS A 38 -6.20 -11.80 -10.23
CA HIS A 38 -6.27 -13.08 -9.53
C HIS A 38 -7.71 -13.47 -9.18
N ILE A 39 -8.56 -12.52 -8.83
CA ILE A 39 -9.99 -12.77 -8.58
C ILE A 39 -10.65 -13.28 -9.87
N GLU A 40 -10.36 -12.65 -11.01
CA GLU A 40 -10.91 -13.06 -12.32
C GLU A 40 -10.40 -14.43 -12.77
N GLU A 41 -9.08 -14.70 -12.65
CA GLU A 41 -8.46 -15.95 -13.05
C GLU A 41 -8.91 -17.14 -12.19
N THR A 42 -9.13 -16.93 -10.88
CA THR A 42 -9.45 -18.00 -9.93
C THR A 42 -10.93 -18.36 -9.93
N GLN A 43 -11.82 -17.45 -10.40
CA GLN A 43 -13.28 -17.66 -10.39
C GLN A 43 -13.79 -18.10 -9.01
N TYR A 44 -13.56 -17.27 -7.99
CA TYR A 44 -13.93 -17.55 -6.61
C TYR A 44 -15.40 -17.94 -6.46
N THR A 45 -15.64 -18.94 -5.63
CA THR A 45 -16.98 -19.35 -5.18
C THR A 45 -17.28 -18.81 -3.78
N PRO A 46 -18.54 -18.79 -3.33
CA PRO A 46 -18.88 -18.33 -1.96
C PRO A 46 -18.19 -19.09 -0.82
N ASN A 47 -17.61 -20.26 -1.11
CA ASN A 47 -16.90 -21.10 -0.15
C ASN A 47 -15.36 -20.89 -0.21
N ASP A 48 -14.87 -19.99 -1.00
CA ASP A 48 -13.44 -19.71 -1.09
C ASP A 48 -13.07 -18.54 -0.17
N LEU A 49 -11.88 -18.58 0.38
CA LEU A 49 -11.34 -17.56 1.26
C LEU A 49 -10.16 -16.85 0.61
N LEU A 50 -10.30 -15.55 0.41
CA LEU A 50 -9.20 -14.67 0.07
C LEU A 50 -8.70 -13.94 1.33
N VAL A 51 -7.44 -14.12 1.66
CA VAL A 51 -6.77 -13.41 2.74
C VAL A 51 -5.83 -12.39 2.15
N ILE A 52 -6.01 -11.13 2.52
CA ILE A 52 -5.07 -10.07 2.21
C ILE A 52 -4.16 -9.86 3.42
N GLN A 53 -2.88 -10.13 3.25
CA GLN A 53 -1.86 -9.73 4.23
C GLN A 53 -1.40 -8.33 3.87
N TYR A 54 -1.72 -7.34 4.72
CA TYR A 54 -1.39 -5.95 4.49
C TYR A 54 -0.23 -5.53 5.37
N SER A 55 0.94 -5.28 4.77
CA SER A 55 2.16 -4.83 5.46
C SER A 55 2.68 -3.48 4.92
N SER A 56 1.87 -2.80 4.14
CA SER A 56 2.22 -1.48 3.61
C SER A 56 2.10 -0.39 4.67
N THR A 57 3.07 0.50 4.72
CA THR A 57 3.04 1.69 5.59
C THR A 57 2.49 2.92 4.88
N LYS A 58 2.20 2.82 3.58
CA LYS A 58 1.83 3.96 2.74
C LYS A 58 0.98 3.52 1.57
N TYR A 59 0.08 4.41 1.16
CA TYR A 59 -0.90 4.10 0.12
C TYR A 59 -1.15 5.28 -0.80
N SER A 60 -1.61 4.99 -2.00
CA SER A 60 -2.21 5.95 -2.92
C SER A 60 -3.71 6.06 -2.63
N GLU A 61 -4.25 7.28 -2.50
CA GLU A 61 -5.69 7.50 -2.31
C GLU A 61 -6.51 6.85 -3.43
N LYS A 62 -6.00 6.90 -4.65
CA LYS A 62 -6.62 6.25 -5.80
C LYS A 62 -6.66 4.73 -5.61
N ALA A 63 -5.55 4.11 -5.16
CA ALA A 63 -5.50 2.68 -4.92
C ALA A 63 -6.48 2.25 -3.82
N VAL A 64 -6.67 3.07 -2.78
CA VAL A 64 -7.65 2.81 -1.72
C VAL A 64 -9.07 2.79 -2.29
N SER A 65 -9.44 3.81 -3.07
CA SER A 65 -10.78 3.89 -3.69
C SER A 65 -11.05 2.74 -4.66
N ASP A 66 -10.08 2.44 -5.55
CA ASP A 66 -10.19 1.34 -6.52
C ASP A 66 -10.28 -0.03 -5.79
N PHE A 67 -9.59 -0.18 -4.66
CA PHE A 67 -9.60 -1.40 -3.86
C PHE A 67 -10.90 -1.60 -3.09
N GLU A 68 -11.43 -0.55 -2.48
CA GLU A 68 -12.73 -0.57 -1.79
C GLU A 68 -13.85 -1.00 -2.78
N GLU A 69 -13.88 -0.41 -3.97
CA GLU A 69 -14.82 -0.79 -5.02
C GLU A 69 -14.65 -2.26 -5.43
N LEU A 70 -13.39 -2.70 -5.63
CA LEU A 70 -13.10 -4.08 -6.02
C LEU A 70 -13.59 -5.11 -4.98
N ILE A 71 -13.38 -4.83 -3.69
CA ILE A 71 -13.65 -5.81 -2.62
C ILE A 71 -15.12 -5.83 -2.23
N THR A 72 -15.82 -4.68 -2.23
CA THR A 72 -17.20 -4.58 -1.71
C THR A 72 -18.18 -5.44 -2.51
N ASP A 73 -18.02 -5.57 -3.81
CA ASP A 73 -18.99 -6.26 -4.70
C ASP A 73 -18.76 -7.77 -4.83
N LYS A 74 -17.95 -8.40 -3.99
CA LYS A 74 -17.60 -9.83 -4.14
C LYS A 74 -18.35 -10.73 -3.15
N ASP A 75 -18.87 -11.84 -3.65
CA ASP A 75 -19.71 -12.80 -2.90
C ASP A 75 -18.93 -13.91 -2.17
N PHE A 76 -17.58 -13.93 -2.25
CA PHE A 76 -16.74 -14.88 -1.52
C PHE A 76 -16.27 -14.30 -0.17
N VAL A 77 -15.76 -15.17 0.72
CA VAL A 77 -15.29 -14.72 2.04
C VAL A 77 -13.96 -13.98 1.91
N LYS A 78 -13.91 -12.79 2.50
CA LYS A 78 -12.75 -11.88 2.47
C LYS A 78 -12.23 -11.66 3.88
N ALA A 79 -10.95 -11.93 4.07
CA ALA A 79 -10.27 -11.65 5.31
C ALA A 79 -9.06 -10.75 5.07
N MET A 80 -8.76 -9.87 6.00
CA MET A 80 -7.55 -9.06 5.98
C MET A 80 -6.81 -9.19 7.29
N TRP A 81 -5.52 -9.41 7.22
CA TRP A 81 -4.61 -9.33 8.35
C TRP A 81 -3.60 -8.21 8.14
N VAL A 82 -3.63 -7.25 9.05
CA VAL A 82 -2.75 -6.07 9.04
C VAL A 82 -1.53 -6.37 9.89
N GLY A 83 -0.41 -6.64 9.23
CA GLY A 83 0.84 -7.07 9.84
C GLY A 83 1.91 -7.42 8.79
N PRO A 84 3.10 -7.88 9.21
CA PRO A 84 3.53 -8.38 10.54
C PRO A 84 4.01 -7.31 11.53
N TYR A 85 4.09 -6.05 11.13
CA TYR A 85 4.53 -4.95 11.99
C TYR A 85 3.37 -4.01 12.27
N SER A 86 3.41 -3.35 13.44
CA SER A 86 2.47 -2.25 13.72
C SER A 86 2.60 -1.19 12.64
N ILE A 87 1.51 -0.89 11.97
CA ILE A 87 1.46 0.05 10.86
C ILE A 87 0.27 1.00 11.02
N GLU A 88 0.35 2.12 10.34
CA GLU A 88 -0.76 3.02 10.16
C GLU A 88 -1.54 2.57 8.92
N ILE A 89 -2.85 2.33 9.06
CA ILE A 89 -3.73 1.90 7.98
C ILE A 89 -4.96 2.80 7.90
N ASP A 90 -5.38 3.15 6.69
CA ASP A 90 -6.62 3.88 6.47
C ASP A 90 -7.84 2.97 6.70
N TYR A 91 -8.85 3.48 7.40
CA TYR A 91 -10.08 2.75 7.66
C TYR A 91 -10.76 2.26 6.37
N ALA A 92 -10.70 3.05 5.29
CA ALA A 92 -11.29 2.70 4.00
C ALA A 92 -10.66 1.42 3.41
N ILE A 93 -9.37 1.14 3.67
CA ILE A 93 -8.71 -0.10 3.22
C ILE A 93 -9.30 -1.33 3.93
N THR A 94 -9.76 -1.17 5.18
CA THR A 94 -10.34 -2.25 5.97
C THR A 94 -11.82 -2.46 5.70
N SER A 95 -12.46 -1.54 5.00
CA SER A 95 -13.88 -1.63 4.65
C SER A 95 -14.13 -2.78 3.66
N GLY A 96 -15.27 -3.41 3.74
CA GLY A 96 -15.68 -4.50 2.85
C GLY A 96 -15.09 -5.88 3.15
N PHE A 97 -14.31 -6.05 4.23
CA PHE A 97 -13.83 -7.35 4.70
C PHE A 97 -14.76 -7.96 5.74
N ASP A 98 -14.99 -9.26 5.62
CA ASP A 98 -15.83 -10.01 6.54
C ASP A 98 -15.09 -10.32 7.85
N ILE A 99 -13.77 -10.47 7.78
CA ILE A 99 -12.91 -10.80 8.92
C ILE A 99 -11.67 -9.89 8.90
N LEU A 100 -11.44 -9.21 10.01
CA LEU A 100 -10.28 -8.34 10.19
C LEU A 100 -9.35 -8.88 11.27
N GLY A 101 -8.05 -8.75 11.05
CA GLY A 101 -7.01 -9.03 12.02
C GLY A 101 -5.96 -7.94 12.03
N TYR A 102 -5.51 -7.58 13.23
CA TYR A 102 -4.51 -6.55 13.43
C TYR A 102 -3.35 -7.07 14.28
N VAL A 103 -2.16 -6.63 13.97
CA VAL A 103 -1.03 -6.74 14.90
C VAL A 103 -1.23 -5.76 16.06
N PRO A 104 -0.87 -6.12 17.31
CA PRO A 104 -0.85 -5.19 18.42
C PRO A 104 -0.11 -3.88 18.08
N GLY A 105 -0.66 -2.75 18.49
CA GLY A 105 -0.10 -1.42 18.24
C GLY A 105 -0.37 -0.85 16.83
N THR A 106 -1.19 -1.50 16.01
CA THR A 106 -1.64 -0.94 14.71
C THR A 106 -2.49 0.30 14.93
N GLU A 107 -2.29 1.32 14.11
CA GLU A 107 -3.02 2.58 14.13
C GLU A 107 -3.98 2.64 12.93
N ILE A 108 -5.28 2.75 13.21
CA ILE A 108 -6.31 2.94 12.18
C ILE A 108 -6.64 4.43 12.13
N ILE A 109 -6.44 5.03 10.96
CA ILE A 109 -6.66 6.47 10.71
C ILE A 109 -7.88 6.71 9.83
N ASN A 110 -8.32 7.97 9.74
CA ASN A 110 -9.48 8.40 8.96
C ASN A 110 -10.77 7.65 9.34
N VAL A 111 -10.89 7.31 10.64
CA VAL A 111 -12.04 6.56 11.14
C VAL A 111 -13.28 7.47 11.16
N PRO A 112 -14.37 7.13 10.44
CA PRO A 112 -15.62 7.88 10.49
C PRO A 112 -16.36 7.55 11.80
N PHE A 113 -15.94 8.13 12.93
CA PHE A 113 -16.51 7.83 14.24
C PHE A 113 -18.04 8.00 14.23
N THR A 114 -18.72 6.88 14.44
CA THR A 114 -20.15 6.79 14.73
C THR A 114 -20.30 6.21 16.13
N THR A 115 -21.46 6.39 16.75
CA THR A 115 -21.75 5.83 18.08
C THR A 115 -21.46 4.31 18.12
N GLU A 116 -21.76 3.60 17.05
CA GLU A 116 -21.54 2.15 16.93
C GLU A 116 -20.04 1.80 16.90
N LEU A 117 -19.24 2.54 16.14
CA LEU A 117 -17.79 2.34 16.07
C LEU A 117 -17.09 2.73 17.38
N GLU A 118 -17.55 3.80 18.04
CA GLU A 118 -17.06 4.19 19.36
C GLU A 118 -17.29 3.09 20.38
N ASP A 119 -18.52 2.56 20.47
CA ASP A 119 -18.87 1.47 21.39
C ASP A 119 -18.08 0.19 21.07
N LYS A 120 -17.83 -0.08 19.80
CA LYS A 120 -17.11 -1.27 19.32
C LYS A 120 -15.62 -1.25 19.65
N PHE A 121 -14.95 -0.14 19.39
CA PHE A 121 -13.49 -0.03 19.49
C PHE A 121 -13.01 0.69 20.74
N CYS A 122 -13.66 1.78 21.15
CA CYS A 122 -13.11 2.66 22.19
C CYS A 122 -13.28 2.13 23.62
N SER A 123 -14.04 1.05 23.80
CA SER A 123 -14.11 0.35 25.09
C SER A 123 -12.85 -0.48 25.40
N LEU A 124 -12.09 -0.87 24.37
CA LEU A 124 -10.95 -1.79 24.46
C LEU A 124 -9.65 -1.17 23.96
N HIS A 125 -9.74 -0.18 23.06
CA HIS A 125 -8.60 0.44 22.40
C HIS A 125 -8.52 1.94 22.72
N THR A 126 -7.37 2.53 22.40
CA THR A 126 -7.20 3.98 22.58
C THR A 126 -7.76 4.69 21.33
N CYS A 127 -8.82 5.49 21.54
CA CYS A 127 -9.42 6.31 20.51
C CYS A 127 -9.06 7.78 20.67
N ASP A 128 -8.64 8.40 19.58
CA ASP A 128 -8.54 9.85 19.43
C ASP A 128 -9.55 10.33 18.39
N ILE A 129 -10.70 10.78 18.89
CA ILE A 129 -11.82 11.23 18.04
C ILE A 129 -11.43 12.50 17.26
N ALA A 130 -10.58 13.37 17.86
CA ALA A 130 -10.16 14.60 17.21
C ALA A 130 -9.22 14.35 16.01
N GLU A 131 -8.37 13.34 16.12
CA GLU A 131 -7.48 12.91 15.05
C GLU A 131 -8.08 11.81 14.16
N GLN A 132 -9.32 11.38 14.44
CA GLN A 132 -9.99 10.28 13.73
C GLN A 132 -9.16 8.99 13.73
N LYS A 133 -8.59 8.65 14.88
CA LYS A 133 -7.60 7.59 15.02
C LYS A 133 -7.97 6.60 16.12
N ILE A 134 -7.73 5.32 15.84
CA ILE A 134 -7.81 4.21 16.81
C ILE A 134 -6.45 3.53 16.88
N THR A 135 -5.91 3.37 18.09
CA THR A 135 -4.70 2.57 18.31
C THR A 135 -5.09 1.24 18.95
N ILE A 136 -4.79 0.15 18.25
CA ILE A 136 -5.03 -1.22 18.73
C ILE A 136 -4.09 -1.50 19.91
N VAL A 137 -4.67 -1.95 21.02
CA VAL A 137 -3.90 -2.27 22.23
C VAL A 137 -2.97 -3.46 22.03
N ASP A 138 -1.96 -3.59 22.93
CA ASP A 138 -0.91 -4.63 22.84
C ASP A 138 -1.37 -6.02 23.31
N GLU A 139 -2.63 -6.19 23.69
CA GLU A 139 -3.15 -7.47 24.13
C GLU A 139 -3.72 -8.27 22.95
N GLU A 140 -3.15 -9.46 22.72
CA GLU A 140 -3.71 -10.41 21.74
C GLU A 140 -5.06 -10.94 22.23
N GLY A 141 -6.03 -11.03 21.32
CA GLY A 141 -7.37 -11.51 21.66
C GLY A 141 -8.30 -11.67 20.46
N ILE A 142 -9.40 -12.33 20.73
CA ILE A 142 -10.52 -12.49 19.79
C ILE A 142 -11.62 -11.54 20.23
N PHE A 143 -11.96 -10.60 19.38
CA PHE A 143 -13.04 -9.64 19.57
C PHE A 143 -14.17 -9.95 18.59
N ASN A 144 -15.38 -9.46 18.84
CA ASN A 144 -16.57 -9.88 18.10
C ASN A 144 -16.44 -9.82 16.57
N ASP A 145 -15.70 -8.82 16.04
CA ASP A 145 -15.61 -8.58 14.61
C ASP A 145 -14.18 -8.47 14.09
N TYR A 146 -13.19 -8.66 14.95
CA TYR A 146 -11.78 -8.62 14.57
C TYR A 146 -10.89 -9.39 15.55
N LEU A 147 -9.68 -9.68 15.11
CA LEU A 147 -8.66 -10.40 15.87
C LEU A 147 -7.46 -9.50 16.12
N VAL A 148 -6.85 -9.58 17.29
CA VAL A 148 -5.56 -8.97 17.56
C VAL A 148 -4.54 -10.09 17.75
N VAL A 149 -3.69 -10.30 16.74
CA VAL A 149 -2.75 -11.44 16.68
C VAL A 149 -1.44 -11.06 16.00
N GLY A 150 -0.34 -11.53 16.54
CA GLY A 150 1.00 -11.15 16.09
C GLY A 150 1.48 -11.83 14.79
N SER A 151 0.75 -12.82 14.27
CA SER A 151 1.16 -13.52 13.05
C SER A 151 -0.01 -13.97 12.19
N ILE A 152 0.22 -14.09 10.87
CA ILE A 152 -0.78 -14.60 9.93
C ILE A 152 -1.16 -16.06 10.23
N GLY A 153 -0.22 -16.87 10.73
CA GLY A 153 -0.52 -18.23 11.14
C GLY A 153 -1.51 -18.29 12.29
N ALA A 154 -1.30 -17.46 13.34
CA ALA A 154 -2.24 -17.31 14.44
C ALA A 154 -3.59 -16.76 13.97
N PHE A 155 -3.58 -15.83 13.00
CA PHE A 155 -4.81 -15.30 12.40
C PHE A 155 -5.63 -16.41 11.74
N LEU A 156 -5.03 -17.23 10.90
CA LEU A 156 -5.69 -18.32 10.19
C LEU A 156 -6.21 -19.40 11.16
N GLU A 157 -5.41 -19.74 12.19
CA GLU A 157 -5.80 -20.70 13.21
C GLU A 157 -7.01 -20.19 14.01
N ASN A 158 -7.01 -18.91 14.39
CA ASN A 158 -8.13 -18.33 15.12
C ASN A 158 -9.40 -18.20 14.25
N ILE A 159 -9.29 -17.91 12.96
CA ILE A 159 -10.43 -17.95 12.03
C ILE A 159 -11.06 -19.34 12.03
N ASN A 160 -10.26 -20.40 12.02
CA ASN A 160 -10.76 -21.77 12.01
C ASN A 160 -11.39 -22.19 13.34
N ASN A 161 -10.89 -21.70 14.46
CA ASN A 161 -11.32 -22.07 15.80
C ASN A 161 -12.42 -21.19 16.36
N SER A 162 -12.62 -19.98 15.86
CA SER A 162 -13.61 -19.04 16.40
C SER A 162 -15.03 -19.47 16.10
N GLN A 163 -15.92 -19.31 17.09
CA GLN A 163 -17.31 -19.80 17.02
C GLN A 163 -18.23 -18.87 16.22
N SER A 164 -17.84 -17.62 15.97
CA SER A 164 -18.67 -16.68 15.22
C SER A 164 -17.86 -15.45 14.83
N PHE A 165 -17.77 -15.19 13.54
CA PHE A 165 -17.44 -13.86 13.03
C PHE A 165 -18.73 -13.28 12.47
N SER A 166 -19.02 -12.01 12.74
CA SER A 166 -20.15 -11.24 12.23
C SER A 166 -21.30 -12.06 11.62
N ASN A 167 -22.47 -12.06 12.26
CA ASN A 167 -23.70 -12.67 11.75
C ASN A 167 -23.80 -14.21 11.73
N ASP A 168 -23.37 -14.90 12.78
CA ASP A 168 -23.60 -16.36 12.93
C ASP A 168 -22.96 -17.26 11.86
N VAL A 169 -21.92 -16.79 11.19
CA VAL A 169 -21.16 -17.58 10.21
C VAL A 169 -19.91 -18.15 10.88
N LYS A 170 -19.76 -19.46 10.84
CA LYS A 170 -18.55 -20.18 11.26
C LYS A 170 -17.79 -20.64 10.03
N LEU A 171 -16.51 -20.26 9.93
CA LEU A 171 -15.62 -20.83 8.93
C LEU A 171 -15.04 -22.15 9.44
N SER A 172 -14.98 -23.12 8.57
CA SER A 172 -14.27 -24.39 8.83
C SER A 172 -13.26 -24.60 7.71
N ILE A 173 -11.98 -24.44 8.05
CA ILE A 173 -10.86 -24.69 7.14
C ILE A 173 -10.39 -26.11 7.38
N LYS A 174 -10.49 -26.98 6.39
CA LYS A 174 -10.03 -28.36 6.50
C LYS A 174 -8.49 -28.39 6.53
N GLU A 175 -7.93 -29.42 7.18
CA GLU A 175 -6.48 -29.64 7.27
C GLU A 175 -5.83 -29.70 5.89
N ASP A 176 -6.45 -30.39 4.94
CA ASP A 176 -6.00 -30.47 3.54
C ASP A 176 -5.94 -29.09 2.86
N THR A 177 -6.83 -28.15 3.24
CA THR A 177 -6.88 -26.78 2.71
C THR A 177 -5.74 -25.95 3.30
N PHE A 178 -5.36 -26.18 4.57
CA PHE A 178 -4.18 -25.55 5.15
C PHE A 178 -2.87 -26.01 4.50
N GLU A 179 -2.80 -27.27 4.08
CA GLU A 179 -1.62 -27.78 3.35
C GLU A 179 -1.54 -27.24 1.92
N ALA A 180 -2.68 -26.83 1.35
CA ALA A 180 -2.81 -26.33 -0.03
C ALA A 180 -2.96 -24.80 -0.10
N ILE A 181 -2.33 -24.03 0.79
CA ILE A 181 -2.36 -22.56 0.74
C ILE A 181 -1.70 -22.05 -0.54
N ASN A 182 -2.44 -21.28 -1.32
CA ASN A 182 -1.91 -20.62 -2.49
C ASN A 182 -1.45 -19.20 -2.16
N PHE A 183 -0.15 -18.95 -2.24
CA PHE A 183 0.39 -17.61 -2.18
C PHE A 183 0.32 -16.95 -3.57
N LEU A 184 -0.60 -16.01 -3.71
CA LEU A 184 -0.76 -15.26 -4.94
C LEU A 184 0.38 -14.26 -5.10
N LYS A 185 0.97 -14.21 -6.29
CA LYS A 185 2.12 -13.34 -6.56
C LYS A 185 1.83 -12.42 -7.73
N PRO A 186 2.16 -11.13 -7.62
CA PRO A 186 2.09 -10.23 -8.76
C PRO A 186 2.91 -10.74 -9.94
N SER A 187 2.46 -10.48 -11.16
CA SER A 187 3.21 -10.75 -12.40
C SER A 187 4.52 -9.95 -12.45
N LEU A 188 5.43 -10.29 -13.36
CA LEU A 188 6.70 -9.56 -13.49
C LEU A 188 6.50 -8.07 -13.78
N MET A 189 5.52 -7.73 -14.62
CA MET A 189 5.19 -6.33 -14.91
C MET A 189 4.62 -5.58 -13.70
N GLU A 190 3.71 -6.22 -12.97
CA GLU A 190 3.14 -5.65 -11.75
C GLU A 190 4.22 -5.44 -10.69
N ARG A 191 5.12 -6.43 -10.48
CA ARG A 191 6.26 -6.27 -9.56
C ARG A 191 7.18 -5.14 -9.98
N PHE A 192 7.47 -5.02 -11.27
CA PHE A 192 8.24 -3.91 -11.77
C PHE A 192 7.56 -2.58 -11.45
N TYR A 193 6.24 -2.47 -11.70
CA TYR A 193 5.47 -1.26 -11.41
C TYR A 193 5.41 -0.96 -9.91
N ILE A 194 5.20 -1.98 -9.07
CA ILE A 194 5.25 -1.85 -7.61
C ILE A 194 6.63 -1.32 -7.17
N SER A 195 7.71 -1.90 -7.71
CA SER A 195 9.08 -1.46 -7.37
C SER A 195 9.37 -0.03 -7.77
N ILE A 196 8.94 0.42 -8.95
CA ILE A 196 9.15 1.81 -9.37
C ILE A 196 8.24 2.80 -8.65
N SER A 197 7.14 2.35 -8.05
CA SER A 197 6.26 3.17 -7.22
C SER A 197 6.88 3.48 -5.85
N GLU A 198 7.93 2.76 -5.45
CA GLU A 198 8.71 3.11 -4.28
C GLU A 198 9.45 4.45 -4.50
N PRO A 199 9.31 5.43 -3.60
CA PRO A 199 9.82 6.78 -3.82
C PRO A 199 11.32 6.86 -4.04
N ILE A 200 12.06 5.97 -3.37
CA ILE A 200 13.52 5.92 -3.50
C ILE A 200 13.89 5.57 -4.93
N PHE A 201 13.25 4.56 -5.53
CA PHE A 201 13.53 4.15 -6.91
C PHE A 201 13.02 5.18 -7.92
N THR A 202 11.82 5.72 -7.69
CA THR A 202 11.27 6.80 -8.52
C THR A 202 12.24 7.99 -8.58
N TYR A 203 12.69 8.47 -7.41
CA TYR A 203 13.63 9.59 -7.33
C TYR A 203 14.98 9.25 -7.96
N MET A 204 15.53 8.08 -7.65
CA MET A 204 16.81 7.63 -8.19
C MET A 204 16.79 7.55 -9.73
N PHE A 205 15.72 6.97 -10.31
CA PHE A 205 15.59 6.89 -11.77
C PHE A 205 15.41 8.26 -12.41
N PHE A 206 14.67 9.15 -11.74
CA PHE A 206 14.49 10.52 -12.20
C PHE A 206 15.84 11.27 -12.26
N VAL A 207 16.59 11.28 -11.16
CA VAL A 207 17.89 11.96 -11.07
C VAL A 207 18.91 11.35 -12.03
N LEU A 208 19.02 10.01 -12.05
CA LEU A 208 19.93 9.29 -12.94
C LEU A 208 19.58 9.55 -14.41
N GLY A 209 18.30 9.58 -14.74
CA GLY A 209 17.82 9.88 -16.08
C GLY A 209 18.29 11.26 -16.57
N PHE A 210 18.08 12.29 -15.76
CA PHE A 210 18.55 13.63 -16.09
C PHE A 210 20.08 13.73 -16.10
N ALA A 211 20.78 13.02 -15.21
CA ALA A 211 22.24 12.98 -15.22
C ALA A 211 22.78 12.37 -16.53
N LEU A 212 22.20 11.27 -17.01
CA LEU A 212 22.59 10.63 -18.28
C LEU A 212 22.32 11.53 -19.49
N ILE A 213 21.16 12.21 -19.52
CA ILE A 213 20.86 13.20 -20.56
C ILE A 213 21.90 14.32 -20.53
N GLY A 214 22.24 14.83 -19.35
CA GLY A 214 23.25 15.86 -19.19
C GLY A 214 24.63 15.40 -19.65
N LEU A 215 25.06 14.20 -19.29
CA LEU A 215 26.34 13.64 -19.71
C LEU A 215 26.47 13.51 -21.24
N GLU A 216 25.41 13.07 -21.91
CA GLU A 216 25.42 12.96 -23.39
C GLU A 216 25.64 14.30 -24.09
N LEU A 217 25.14 15.39 -23.49
CA LEU A 217 25.37 16.75 -24.08
C LEU A 217 26.86 17.17 -24.07
N PHE A 218 27.68 16.54 -23.24
CA PHE A 218 29.11 16.78 -23.15
C PHE A 218 29.96 15.68 -23.82
N ALA A 219 29.42 14.47 -23.95
CA ALA A 219 30.03 13.38 -24.67
C ALA A 219 29.69 13.54 -26.17
N ILE A 220 30.69 13.56 -27.04
CA ILE A 220 30.49 13.49 -28.49
C ILE A 220 30.10 12.03 -28.81
N GLY A 221 28.89 11.62 -28.38
CA GLY A 221 28.44 10.25 -28.46
C GLY A 221 27.24 10.05 -29.41
N PRO A 222 26.87 8.82 -29.68
CA PRO A 222 25.73 8.46 -30.56
C PRO A 222 24.34 8.70 -29.97
N GLY A 223 24.19 9.36 -28.83
CA GLY A 223 22.90 9.64 -28.19
C GLY A 223 22.38 8.52 -27.28
N ILE A 224 23.14 7.46 -27.04
CA ILE A 224 22.71 6.28 -26.28
C ILE A 224 22.40 6.65 -24.81
N MET A 225 23.25 7.47 -24.17
CA MET A 225 23.04 7.88 -22.78
C MET A 225 21.79 8.75 -22.65
N ALA A 226 21.56 9.67 -23.59
CA ALA A 226 20.35 10.48 -23.61
C ALA A 226 19.09 9.64 -23.83
N PHE A 227 19.15 8.61 -24.68
CA PHE A 227 18.05 7.68 -24.89
C PHE A 227 17.72 6.89 -23.62
N ILE A 228 18.73 6.28 -22.98
CA ILE A 228 18.54 5.55 -21.71
C ILE A 228 18.04 6.50 -20.62
N GLY A 229 18.63 7.70 -20.52
CA GLY A 229 18.22 8.72 -19.57
C GLY A 229 16.75 9.13 -19.77
N GLY A 230 16.33 9.32 -21.02
CA GLY A 230 14.94 9.61 -21.38
C GLY A 230 13.97 8.49 -20.96
N LEU A 231 14.35 7.23 -21.18
CA LEU A 231 13.57 6.08 -20.72
C LEU A 231 13.43 6.06 -19.19
N LEU A 232 14.52 6.33 -18.46
CA LEU A 232 14.47 6.38 -16.99
C LEU A 232 13.56 7.52 -16.49
N VAL A 233 13.60 8.69 -17.12
CA VAL A 233 12.69 9.80 -16.77
C VAL A 233 11.23 9.43 -17.05
N ILE A 234 10.94 8.78 -18.18
CA ILE A 234 9.59 8.32 -18.50
C ILE A 234 9.13 7.29 -17.46
N VAL A 235 9.95 6.27 -17.17
CA VAL A 235 9.62 5.25 -16.17
C VAL A 235 9.39 5.85 -14.81
N SER A 236 10.25 6.77 -14.35
CA SER A 236 10.08 7.46 -13.07
C SER A 236 8.87 8.38 -13.00
N SER A 237 8.31 8.78 -14.14
CA SER A 237 7.11 9.62 -14.19
C SER A 237 5.79 8.84 -14.09
N LEU A 238 5.82 7.49 -14.24
CA LEU A 238 4.61 6.68 -14.19
C LEU A 238 3.90 6.74 -12.83
N PRO A 239 4.58 6.68 -11.67
CA PRO A 239 3.94 6.79 -10.37
C PRO A 239 3.40 8.19 -10.06
N PHE A 240 3.81 9.22 -10.80
CA PHE A 240 3.41 10.60 -10.56
C PHE A 240 1.89 10.84 -10.66
N GLN A 241 1.19 9.97 -11.36
CA GLN A 241 -0.27 10.07 -11.50
C GLN A 241 -1.01 9.54 -10.26
N GLU A 242 -0.38 8.67 -9.49
CA GLU A 242 -0.96 8.08 -8.27
C GLU A 242 -0.58 8.87 -7.02
N PHE A 243 0.65 9.34 -6.99
CA PHE A 243 1.19 10.07 -5.85
C PHE A 243 1.35 11.52 -6.26
N GLY A 244 0.62 12.42 -5.63
CA GLY A 244 0.67 13.84 -5.94
C GLY A 244 2.09 14.38 -6.05
N ILE A 245 2.38 15.15 -7.09
CA ILE A 245 3.67 15.80 -7.30
C ILE A 245 3.48 17.30 -7.35
N ASN A 246 4.41 18.00 -6.73
CA ASN A 246 4.44 19.45 -6.80
C ASN A 246 4.94 19.91 -8.18
N TYR A 247 4.02 20.29 -9.06
CA TYR A 247 4.33 20.77 -10.41
C TYR A 247 5.20 22.03 -10.42
N ILE A 248 5.14 22.84 -9.37
CA ILE A 248 6.02 24.01 -9.20
C ILE A 248 7.46 23.54 -9.01
N GLY A 249 7.64 22.50 -8.18
CA GLY A 249 8.95 21.85 -7.98
C GLY A 249 9.55 21.34 -9.29
N ILE A 250 8.74 20.69 -10.15
CA ILE A 250 9.16 20.24 -11.48
C ILE A 250 9.62 21.42 -12.35
N GLY A 251 8.82 22.49 -12.39
CA GLY A 251 9.14 23.69 -13.18
C GLY A 251 10.47 24.31 -12.74
N ILE A 252 10.69 24.48 -11.45
CA ILE A 252 11.93 25.04 -10.89
C ILE A 252 13.10 24.10 -11.20
N PHE A 253 12.92 22.78 -11.05
CA PHE A 253 13.94 21.77 -11.35
C PHE A 253 14.39 21.85 -12.82
N LEU A 254 13.47 21.88 -13.76
CA LEU A 254 13.79 21.96 -15.19
C LEU A 254 14.53 23.24 -15.55
N VAL A 255 14.11 24.38 -15.02
CA VAL A 255 14.79 25.66 -15.24
C VAL A 255 16.20 25.63 -14.65
N ALA A 256 16.33 25.17 -13.41
CA ALA A 256 17.63 25.06 -12.75
C ALA A 256 18.57 24.09 -13.49
N TYR A 257 18.03 22.97 -14.00
CA TYR A 257 18.77 22.00 -14.79
C TYR A 257 19.32 22.62 -16.08
N LEU A 258 18.50 23.33 -16.85
CA LEU A 258 18.93 24.00 -18.07
C LEU A 258 20.00 25.06 -17.80
N ILE A 259 19.85 25.84 -16.73
CA ILE A 259 20.86 26.83 -16.31
C ILE A 259 22.16 26.15 -15.93
N TYR A 260 22.08 25.07 -15.14
CA TYR A 260 23.24 24.28 -14.72
C TYR A 260 24.00 23.72 -15.92
N LEU A 261 23.30 23.10 -16.88
CA LEU A 261 23.90 22.59 -18.11
C LEU A 261 24.59 23.68 -18.90
N LYS A 262 23.96 24.85 -19.04
CA LYS A 262 24.57 26.00 -19.77
C LYS A 262 25.84 26.51 -19.08
N ILE A 263 25.91 26.47 -17.75
CA ILE A 263 27.09 26.88 -17.01
C ILE A 263 28.20 25.84 -17.20
N LEU A 264 27.84 24.56 -17.06
CA LEU A 264 28.76 23.46 -17.19
C LEU A 264 29.40 23.39 -18.60
N SER A 265 28.62 23.70 -19.65
CA SER A 265 29.11 23.75 -21.04
C SER A 265 30.22 24.80 -21.30
N ARG A 266 30.39 25.75 -20.38
CA ARG A 266 31.49 26.75 -20.47
C ARG A 266 32.81 26.27 -19.86
N GLY A 267 32.86 25.06 -19.32
CA GLY A 267 34.06 24.35 -18.92
C GLY A 267 34.76 24.86 -17.65
N TYR A 268 34.10 25.66 -16.81
CA TYR A 268 34.66 26.10 -15.54
C TYR A 268 33.68 26.11 -14.39
N PHE A 269 34.16 25.76 -13.23
CA PHE A 269 33.40 25.88 -12.00
C PHE A 269 33.20 27.36 -11.66
N SER A 270 31.93 27.78 -11.60
CA SER A 270 31.58 29.14 -11.19
C SER A 270 30.69 29.08 -9.95
N VAL A 271 30.72 30.15 -9.16
CA VAL A 271 29.80 30.31 -8.01
C VAL A 271 28.35 30.14 -8.46
N LEU A 272 28.02 30.60 -9.67
CA LEU A 272 26.70 30.47 -10.26
C LEU A 272 26.34 28.99 -10.53
N GLY A 273 27.33 28.14 -10.89
CA GLY A 273 27.14 26.70 -11.06
C GLY A 273 26.80 26.00 -9.73
N VAL A 274 27.48 26.38 -8.64
CA VAL A 274 27.21 25.86 -7.30
C VAL A 274 25.79 26.27 -6.86
N VAL A 275 25.41 27.51 -7.09
CA VAL A 275 24.05 28.01 -6.76
C VAL A 275 22.99 27.27 -7.60
N ALA A 276 23.21 27.10 -8.90
CA ALA A 276 22.28 26.36 -9.78
C ALA A 276 22.13 24.89 -9.33
N PHE A 277 23.23 24.24 -8.93
CA PHE A 277 23.20 22.89 -8.36
C PHE A 277 22.42 22.84 -7.05
N GLY A 278 22.64 23.80 -6.15
CA GLY A 278 21.87 23.91 -4.91
C GLY A 278 20.36 24.08 -5.15
N ILE A 279 19.98 24.89 -6.15
CA ILE A 279 18.58 25.05 -6.56
C ILE A 279 18.03 23.73 -7.13
N LEU A 280 18.81 22.98 -7.92
CA LEU A 280 18.45 21.66 -8.44
C LEU A 280 18.09 20.68 -7.31
N VAL A 281 18.96 20.58 -6.30
CA VAL A 281 18.72 19.72 -5.14
C VAL A 281 17.50 20.14 -4.38
N LEU A 282 17.36 21.43 -4.08
CA LEU A 282 16.19 21.95 -3.36
C LEU A 282 14.89 21.76 -4.13
N SER A 283 14.90 21.99 -5.44
CA SER A 283 13.70 21.79 -6.26
C SER A 283 13.30 20.33 -6.37
N SER A 284 14.26 19.41 -6.40
CA SER A 284 13.95 17.97 -6.36
C SER A 284 13.31 17.55 -5.05
N ILE A 285 13.72 18.12 -3.92
CA ILE A 285 13.09 17.88 -2.61
C ILE A 285 11.66 18.45 -2.59
N VAL A 286 11.46 19.67 -3.10
CA VAL A 286 10.13 20.30 -3.18
C VAL A 286 9.21 19.53 -4.11
N MET A 287 9.72 19.01 -5.22
CA MET A 287 8.96 18.22 -6.18
C MET A 287 8.31 16.99 -5.53
N PHE A 288 9.03 16.33 -4.60
CA PHE A 288 8.55 15.14 -3.90
C PHE A 288 7.95 15.44 -2.52
N SER A 289 7.73 16.71 -2.15
CA SER A 289 7.21 17.09 -0.82
C SER A 289 5.79 16.59 -0.57
N ASP A 290 4.98 16.54 -1.61
CA ASP A 290 3.59 16.11 -1.56
C ASP A 290 3.44 14.59 -1.75
N TYR A 291 4.52 13.92 -2.06
CA TYR A 291 4.58 12.48 -2.01
C TYR A 291 4.28 12.09 -0.56
N VAL A 292 3.16 11.43 -0.32
CA VAL A 292 2.63 10.98 1.00
C VAL A 292 3.67 10.20 1.82
N ILE A 293 4.84 10.07 1.27
CA ILE A 293 5.95 9.31 1.71
C ILE A 293 6.95 10.26 2.35
N ASN A 294 7.07 10.15 3.69
CA ASN A 294 8.15 10.78 4.43
C ASN A 294 9.51 10.18 4.01
N VAL A 295 9.88 10.37 2.73
CA VAL A 295 11.23 10.09 2.32
C VAL A 295 12.10 10.98 3.19
N ASN A 296 12.99 10.35 3.95
CA ASN A 296 13.90 11.08 4.80
C ASN A 296 14.57 12.15 3.92
N LYS A 297 14.14 13.40 4.09
CA LYS A 297 14.57 14.55 3.26
C LYS A 297 16.08 14.69 3.20
N PHE A 298 16.76 14.13 4.21
CA PHE A 298 18.22 14.01 4.25
C PHE A 298 18.78 13.04 3.18
N LEU A 299 18.09 11.92 2.92
CA LEU A 299 18.55 10.93 1.92
C LEU A 299 18.43 11.51 0.51
N LEU A 300 17.39 12.28 0.24
CA LEU A 300 17.18 12.95 -1.05
C LEU A 300 18.23 14.03 -1.35
N GLY A 301 18.78 14.66 -0.31
CA GLY A 301 19.84 15.65 -0.47
C GLY A 301 21.24 15.06 -0.73
N PHE A 302 21.45 13.74 -0.53
CA PHE A 302 22.74 13.06 -0.67
C PHE A 302 22.90 12.29 -2.00
N ILE A 303 21.84 12.05 -2.74
CA ILE A 303 21.87 11.43 -4.06
C ILE A 303 22.01 12.51 -5.12
#